data_e6d2d01d64746e69ac98221f094de20d
#
_entry.id   e6d2d01d64746e69ac98221f094de20d
#
_cell.length_a   1.000
_cell.length_b   1.000
_cell.length_c   1.000
_cell.angle_alpha   90.00
_cell.angle_beta   90.00
_cell.angle_gamma   90.00
#
_symmetry.space_group_name_H-M   'P 1'
#
loop_
_entity.id
_entity.type
_entity.pdbx_description
1 polymer ?
#
loop_
_entity_poly.entity_id
_entity_poly.type
_entity_poly.pdbx_seq_one_letter_code
_entity_poly.pdbx_strand_id
1 'polypeptide(L)'
;MTDPGSPEPETRVTAAASRSPFFRGRSIDGACSPSVATAASMAPQQLFRALVSAQWVAEALRAQRAGQPLQLLDASWYLPKLGRDARREFEERHIPGAAFFDIDQCSDRKSPYDHMLPSAAHFAEYAGRLGVGATTHVVVYDASDQGLYSAPRVWWMFRAFGHRAVSLLDGGLRHWLRLGLPLSSGKSRPEPAEFRAALDPAFIKTYEDIKENLESRRFQVVDARAAGRFRGTEPEPRDGIEPGHIPGTVNIPFTDFLTKEGLEKSPEEIHRLFQDKKVDLSQPLVATCGSGVTACHVALGAYLCGKPDVAIYDGSWVEWYMRAQPEEVISEGRGKTH
;
A
#
# COMPACT_ATOMS: atom_id res chain seq x y z
N MET A 1 -10.55 -37.77 -61.23
CA MET A 1 -11.41 -38.93 -60.97
C MET A 1 -12.04 -38.64 -59.63
N THR A 2 -13.10 -38.04 -59.72
CA THR A 2 -14.53 -38.31 -59.46
C THR A 2 -14.93 -37.98 -58.03
N ASP A 3 -15.55 -36.83 -57.90
CA ASP A 3 -16.68 -36.44 -57.07
C ASP A 3 -17.87 -37.35 -57.40
N PRO A 4 -19.06 -37.46 -56.77
CA PRO A 4 -19.76 -36.53 -55.88
C PRO A 4 -20.69 -37.19 -54.83
N GLY A 5 -21.43 -36.38 -54.01
CA GLY A 5 -22.76 -36.77 -53.57
C GLY A 5 -23.26 -36.13 -52.22
N SER A 6 -23.89 -34.99 -52.30
CA SER A 6 -25.03 -34.61 -51.42
C SER A 6 -26.31 -35.26 -51.84
N PRO A 7 -27.50 -35.21 -51.15
CA PRO A 7 -28.11 -34.10 -50.43
C PRO A 7 -29.00 -34.49 -49.21
N GLU A 8 -29.56 -33.42 -48.61
CA GLU A 8 -30.64 -33.35 -47.60
C GLU A 8 -31.96 -34.14 -47.97
N PRO A 9 -32.97 -34.27 -47.03
CA PRO A 9 -33.93 -33.17 -46.88
C PRO A 9 -34.57 -32.95 -45.46
N GLU A 10 -35.17 -31.77 -45.40
CA GLU A 10 -36.09 -31.25 -44.39
C GLU A 10 -37.32 -32.08 -44.14
N THR A 11 -37.93 -31.97 -42.94
CA THR A 11 -39.40 -32.02 -42.78
C THR A 11 -39.86 -31.16 -41.58
N ARG A 12 -40.73 -30.22 -41.92
CA ARG A 12 -41.64 -29.42 -41.11
C ARG A 12 -42.93 -30.21 -40.83
N VAL A 13 -43.52 -30.07 -39.61
CA VAL A 13 -45.00 -30.13 -39.39
C VAL A 13 -45.30 -29.48 -38.01
N THR A 14 -45.86 -28.34 -37.96
CA THR A 14 -47.21 -27.76 -37.74
C THR A 14 -47.94 -28.05 -36.43
N ALA A 15 -48.47 -26.94 -35.90
CA ALA A 15 -49.22 -26.65 -34.74
C ALA A 15 -50.55 -27.41 -34.52
N ALA A 16 -50.99 -27.48 -33.25
CA ALA A 16 -52.42 -27.44 -32.93
C ALA A 16 -52.66 -26.92 -31.52
N ALA A 17 -53.59 -25.96 -31.46
CA ALA A 17 -54.14 -25.32 -30.27
C ALA A 17 -55.33 -26.14 -29.71
N SER A 18 -55.56 -26.12 -28.42
CA SER A 18 -56.91 -26.30 -27.87
C SER A 18 -57.11 -25.65 -26.52
N ARG A 19 -58.31 -25.17 -26.37
CA ARG A 19 -58.86 -24.16 -25.45
C ARG A 19 -59.21 -24.71 -24.05
N SER A 20 -59.35 -23.73 -23.15
CA SER A 20 -59.80 -23.66 -21.73
C SER A 20 -61.04 -24.50 -21.38
N PRO A 21 -61.39 -24.67 -20.05
CA PRO A 21 -62.33 -23.69 -19.49
C PRO A 21 -62.10 -23.25 -18.03
N PHE A 22 -62.67 -22.12 -17.74
CA PHE A 22 -62.99 -21.42 -16.50
C PHE A 22 -63.25 -22.27 -15.25
N PHE A 23 -62.71 -21.83 -14.09
CA PHE A 23 -63.42 -21.85 -12.81
C PHE A 23 -63.11 -20.56 -12.00
N ARG A 24 -64.24 -19.98 -11.53
CA ARG A 24 -64.27 -18.76 -10.67
C ARG A 24 -64.02 -19.15 -9.20
N GLY A 25 -63.35 -18.21 -8.46
CA GLY A 25 -63.79 -17.87 -7.13
C GLY A 25 -62.81 -17.96 -6.00
N ARG A 26 -62.28 -16.89 -5.56
CA ARG A 26 -62.40 -16.15 -4.28
C ARG A 26 -61.15 -15.37 -3.98
N SER A 27 -61.35 -14.10 -3.83
CA SER A 27 -60.42 -13.13 -3.25
C SER A 27 -60.15 -13.46 -1.77
N ILE A 28 -58.88 -13.40 -1.39
CA ILE A 28 -58.46 -13.05 -0.04
C ILE A 28 -57.35 -12.01 -0.20
N ASP A 29 -57.65 -10.79 0.25
CA ASP A 29 -56.73 -9.68 0.38
C ASP A 29 -55.61 -10.03 1.38
N GLY A 30 -54.37 -9.98 0.92
CA GLY A 30 -53.18 -10.08 1.72
C GLY A 30 -52.09 -9.31 1.03
N ALA A 31 -52.09 -8.00 1.19
CA ALA A 31 -51.07 -7.11 0.68
C ALA A 31 -49.72 -7.42 1.35
N CYS A 32 -48.88 -8.16 0.64
CA CYS A 32 -47.47 -8.24 0.96
C CYS A 32 -46.74 -7.31 -0.04
N SER A 33 -46.50 -6.10 0.39
CA SER A 33 -45.65 -5.15 -0.35
C SER A 33 -44.22 -5.70 -0.43
N PRO A 34 -43.60 -5.79 -1.58
CA PRO A 34 -42.15 -6.05 -1.63
C PRO A 34 -41.45 -4.79 -1.10
N SER A 35 -40.76 -4.97 0.01
CA SER A 35 -39.80 -4.01 0.53
C SER A 35 -38.81 -3.69 -0.59
N VAL A 36 -38.94 -2.53 -1.20
CA VAL A 36 -37.91 -1.95 -2.05
C VAL A 36 -36.73 -1.64 -1.13
N ALA A 37 -35.75 -2.52 -1.13
CA ALA A 37 -34.45 -2.24 -0.58
C ALA A 37 -33.94 -0.98 -1.34
N THR A 38 -34.01 0.16 -0.71
CA THR A 38 -33.38 1.39 -1.16
C THR A 38 -31.90 1.08 -1.31
N ALA A 39 -31.43 0.95 -2.54
CA ALA A 39 -30.03 1.00 -2.87
C ALA A 39 -29.51 2.31 -2.31
N ALA A 40 -28.74 2.26 -1.22
CA ALA A 40 -28.04 3.39 -0.70
C ALA A 40 -27.18 3.91 -1.85
N SER A 41 -27.54 5.08 -2.36
CA SER A 41 -26.73 5.85 -3.31
C SER A 41 -25.38 6.06 -2.64
N MET A 42 -24.37 5.29 -3.07
CA MET A 42 -23.00 5.55 -2.68
C MET A 42 -22.66 6.93 -3.24
N ALA A 43 -22.52 7.91 -2.35
CA ALA A 43 -21.95 9.19 -2.71
C ALA A 43 -20.63 8.95 -3.47
N PRO A 44 -20.32 9.74 -4.52
CA PRO A 44 -19.09 9.56 -5.25
C PRO A 44 -17.93 9.61 -4.26
N GLN A 45 -17.15 8.52 -4.17
CA GLN A 45 -16.00 8.47 -3.29
C GLN A 45 -15.04 9.57 -3.72
N GLN A 46 -14.81 10.53 -2.83
CA GLN A 46 -13.84 11.59 -3.07
C GLN A 46 -12.47 10.95 -3.30
N LEU A 47 -11.92 11.13 -4.49
CA LEU A 47 -10.63 10.55 -4.86
C LEU A 47 -9.53 11.41 -4.24
N PHE A 48 -8.84 10.89 -3.22
CA PHE A 48 -7.71 11.55 -2.61
C PHE A 48 -6.45 11.30 -3.45
N ARG A 49 -5.68 12.37 -3.67
CA ARG A 49 -4.37 12.26 -4.33
C ARG A 49 -3.39 11.55 -3.40
N ALA A 50 -2.58 10.63 -3.95
CA ALA A 50 -1.54 9.96 -3.18
C ALA A 50 -0.46 10.94 -2.69
N LEU A 51 -0.15 11.97 -3.50
CA LEU A 51 0.80 13.03 -3.16
C LEU A 51 0.10 14.38 -3.06
N VAL A 52 0.50 15.18 -2.06
CA VAL A 52 0.12 16.58 -1.90
C VAL A 52 1.38 17.44 -1.75
N SER A 53 1.34 18.66 -2.27
CA SER A 53 2.47 19.60 -2.16
C SER A 53 2.55 20.26 -0.78
N ALA A 54 3.73 20.75 -0.43
CA ALA A 54 3.94 21.54 0.78
C ALA A 54 3.07 22.81 0.80
N GLN A 55 2.89 23.47 -0.35
CA GLN A 55 2.01 24.61 -0.48
C GLN A 55 0.56 24.26 -0.15
N TRP A 56 0.06 23.16 -0.74
CA TRP A 56 -1.30 22.69 -0.47
C TRP A 56 -1.51 22.42 1.03
N VAL A 57 -0.55 21.74 1.69
CA VAL A 57 -0.63 21.46 3.13
C VAL A 57 -0.62 22.77 3.94
N ALA A 58 0.26 23.72 3.60
CA ALA A 58 0.34 25.00 4.28
C ALA A 58 -0.97 25.80 4.16
N GLU A 59 -1.63 25.76 3.00
CA GLU A 59 -2.94 26.39 2.77
C GLU A 59 -4.05 25.66 3.54
N ALA A 60 -4.07 24.34 3.51
CA ALA A 60 -5.04 23.51 4.22
C ALA A 60 -4.97 23.75 5.75
N LEU A 61 -3.78 23.87 6.31
CA LEU A 61 -3.59 24.19 7.73
C LEU A 61 -4.13 25.57 8.11
N ARG A 62 -4.02 26.57 7.22
CA ARG A 62 -4.61 27.91 7.44
C ARG A 62 -6.13 27.88 7.36
N ALA A 63 -6.67 27.05 6.46
CA ALA A 63 -8.11 26.94 6.19
C ALA A 63 -8.85 25.98 7.15
N GLN A 64 -8.16 25.32 8.05
CA GLN A 64 -8.65 24.21 8.90
C GLN A 64 -9.90 24.52 9.74
N ARG A 65 -10.37 25.78 9.80
CA ARG A 65 -11.54 26.19 10.58
C ARG A 65 -12.89 25.94 9.88
N ALA A 66 -12.91 25.48 8.62
CA ALA A 66 -14.14 25.46 7.81
C ALA A 66 -14.36 24.21 6.93
N GLY A 67 -13.59 23.11 7.08
CA GLY A 67 -13.66 22.00 6.14
C GLY A 67 -13.47 20.60 6.74
N GLN A 68 -13.12 19.65 5.89
CA GLN A 68 -12.84 18.28 6.25
C GLN A 68 -11.70 18.20 7.29
N PRO A 69 -11.85 17.36 8.34
CA PRO A 69 -10.78 17.18 9.32
C PRO A 69 -9.47 16.71 8.65
N LEU A 70 -8.38 17.40 8.96
CA LEU A 70 -7.04 17.10 8.47
C LEU A 70 -6.15 16.72 9.63
N GLN A 71 -5.45 15.58 9.55
CA GLN A 71 -4.44 15.16 10.52
C GLN A 71 -3.12 14.89 9.81
N LEU A 72 -2.07 15.61 10.21
CA LEU A 72 -0.72 15.32 9.77
C LEU A 72 -0.09 14.28 10.69
N LEU A 73 0.63 13.32 10.10
CA LEU A 73 1.37 12.30 10.82
C LEU A 73 2.85 12.34 10.38
N ASP A 74 3.72 12.57 11.34
CA ASP A 74 5.15 12.34 11.17
C ASP A 74 5.44 10.87 11.43
N ALA A 75 5.78 10.14 10.37
CA ALA A 75 6.07 8.71 10.40
C ALA A 75 7.57 8.43 10.27
N SER A 76 8.41 9.34 10.73
CA SER A 76 9.86 9.19 10.69
C SER A 76 10.31 7.93 11.40
N TRP A 77 11.14 7.17 10.73
CA TRP A 77 11.85 6.03 11.27
C TRP A 77 13.22 5.94 10.60
N TYR A 78 14.22 5.57 11.37
CA TYR A 78 15.60 5.49 10.89
C TYR A 78 16.21 4.14 11.19
N LEU A 79 17.09 3.69 10.29
CA LEU A 79 17.91 2.51 10.57
C LEU A 79 18.76 2.76 11.82
N PRO A 80 18.86 1.79 12.76
CA PRO A 80 19.57 1.98 14.04
C PRO A 80 21.01 2.48 13.90
N LYS A 81 21.70 2.06 12.81
CA LYS A 81 23.08 2.47 12.53
C LYS A 81 23.25 4.00 12.30
N LEU A 82 22.16 4.70 11.98
CA LEU A 82 22.23 6.17 11.80
C LEU A 82 22.28 6.93 13.11
N GLY A 83 22.00 6.29 14.25
CA GLY A 83 22.07 6.93 15.57
C GLY A 83 21.09 8.11 15.75
N ARG A 84 20.04 8.18 14.92
CA ARG A 84 18.99 9.22 14.98
C ARG A 84 17.84 8.74 15.84
N ASP A 85 17.19 9.66 16.55
CA ASP A 85 15.99 9.43 17.35
C ASP A 85 14.83 10.22 16.75
N ALA A 86 13.95 9.52 16.01
CA ALA A 86 12.85 10.15 15.28
C ALA A 86 11.86 10.86 16.22
N ARG A 87 11.56 10.29 17.38
CA ARG A 87 10.64 10.90 18.34
C ARG A 87 11.23 12.17 18.95
N ARG A 88 12.51 12.14 19.32
CA ARG A 88 13.20 13.32 19.82
C ARG A 88 13.27 14.43 18.77
N GLU A 89 13.61 14.08 17.53
CA GLU A 89 13.64 15.04 16.42
C GLU A 89 12.25 15.64 16.15
N PHE A 90 11.18 14.86 16.25
CA PHE A 90 9.80 15.35 16.18
C PHE A 90 9.50 16.36 17.30
N GLU A 91 9.89 16.07 18.55
CA GLU A 91 9.67 16.98 19.67
C GLU A 91 10.51 18.28 19.54
N GLU A 92 11.67 18.22 18.90
CA GLU A 92 12.49 19.39 18.60
C GLU A 92 11.86 20.27 17.50
N ARG A 93 11.31 19.64 16.45
CA ARG A 93 10.64 20.37 15.36
C ARG A 93 9.76 19.45 14.51
N HIS A 94 8.58 19.92 14.20
CA HIS A 94 7.62 19.24 13.31
C HIS A 94 6.71 20.25 12.60
N ILE A 95 5.95 19.78 11.61
CA ILE A 95 4.93 20.59 10.93
C ILE A 95 3.79 20.88 11.93
N PRO A 96 3.29 22.12 12.02
CA PRO A 96 2.24 22.47 12.97
C PRO A 96 1.03 21.54 12.88
N GLY A 97 0.55 21.06 14.03
CA GLY A 97 -0.60 20.15 14.12
C GLY A 97 -0.28 18.69 13.85
N ALA A 98 0.96 18.33 13.52
CA ALA A 98 1.36 16.95 13.32
C ALA A 98 1.35 16.15 14.64
N ALA A 99 1.04 14.85 14.51
CA ALA A 99 1.26 13.86 15.55
C ALA A 99 2.33 12.87 15.11
N PHE A 100 3.03 12.25 16.06
CA PHE A 100 4.08 11.28 15.75
C PHE A 100 3.49 9.88 15.63
N PHE A 101 3.67 9.26 14.46
CA PHE A 101 3.30 7.88 14.19
C PHE A 101 4.55 6.98 14.29
N ASP A 102 4.62 6.18 15.33
CA ASP A 102 5.72 5.26 15.59
C ASP A 102 5.42 3.90 14.95
N ILE A 103 6.11 3.56 13.87
CA ILE A 103 5.88 2.30 13.14
C ILE A 103 6.30 1.06 13.95
N ASP A 104 7.24 1.20 14.89
CA ASP A 104 7.64 0.10 15.77
C ASP A 104 6.56 -0.18 16.83
N GLN A 105 5.88 0.86 17.31
CA GLN A 105 4.76 0.70 18.24
C GLN A 105 3.49 0.20 17.53
N CYS A 106 3.23 0.67 16.32
CA CYS A 106 2.10 0.25 15.51
C CYS A 106 2.47 -0.93 14.60
N SER A 107 2.94 -2.02 15.20
CA SER A 107 3.33 -3.27 14.55
C SER A 107 2.92 -4.47 15.39
N ASP A 108 3.01 -5.68 14.83
CA ASP A 108 2.90 -6.92 15.59
C ASP A 108 4.20 -7.16 16.37
N ARG A 109 4.21 -6.70 17.62
CA ARG A 109 5.37 -6.80 18.51
C ARG A 109 5.65 -8.22 19.02
N LYS A 110 4.80 -9.20 18.71
CA LYS A 110 5.03 -10.62 19.01
C LYS A 110 5.77 -11.32 17.87
N SER A 111 5.77 -10.73 16.69
CA SER A 111 6.52 -11.25 15.56
C SER A 111 8.03 -11.16 15.80
N PRO A 112 8.81 -12.17 15.38
CA PRO A 112 10.27 -12.09 15.38
C PRO A 112 10.80 -11.17 14.26
N TYR A 113 9.95 -10.72 13.36
CA TYR A 113 10.28 -9.84 12.23
C TYR A 113 9.85 -8.42 12.50
N ASP A 114 10.71 -7.45 12.13
CA ASP A 114 10.39 -6.04 12.31
C ASP A 114 9.19 -5.61 11.45
N HIS A 115 8.42 -4.65 11.95
CA HIS A 115 7.38 -3.90 11.22
C HIS A 115 6.21 -4.74 10.67
N MET A 116 6.06 -6.00 11.07
CA MET A 116 4.89 -6.78 10.66
C MET A 116 3.59 -6.05 11.02
N LEU A 117 2.60 -6.11 10.12
CA LEU A 117 1.34 -5.41 10.34
C LEU A 117 0.71 -5.78 11.67
N PRO A 118 0.20 -4.79 12.41
CA PRO A 118 -0.56 -5.04 13.63
C PRO A 118 -1.92 -5.66 13.30
N SER A 119 -2.62 -6.14 14.32
CA SER A 119 -4.03 -6.49 14.17
C SER A 119 -4.88 -5.25 13.81
N ALA A 120 -6.02 -5.46 13.16
CA ALA A 120 -6.95 -4.38 12.84
C ALA A 120 -7.40 -3.60 14.11
N ALA A 121 -7.61 -4.29 15.22
CA ALA A 121 -7.97 -3.67 16.49
C ALA A 121 -6.85 -2.76 17.02
N HIS A 122 -5.59 -3.22 16.98
CA HIS A 122 -4.44 -2.43 17.42
C HIS A 122 -4.26 -1.20 16.51
N PHE A 123 -4.35 -1.37 15.19
CA PHE A 123 -4.25 -0.25 14.25
C PHE A 123 -5.36 0.79 14.48
N ALA A 124 -6.60 0.33 14.67
CA ALA A 124 -7.75 1.21 14.93
C ALA A 124 -7.56 2.04 16.20
N GLU A 125 -7.17 1.41 17.29
CA GLU A 125 -6.89 2.10 18.55
C GLU A 125 -5.73 3.09 18.39
N TYR A 126 -4.65 2.67 17.73
CA TYR A 126 -3.47 3.51 17.55
C TYR A 126 -3.76 4.76 16.70
N ALA A 127 -4.42 4.57 15.55
CA ALA A 127 -4.81 5.68 14.66
C ALA A 127 -5.81 6.62 15.35
N GLY A 128 -6.80 6.07 16.06
CA GLY A 128 -7.78 6.85 16.82
C GLY A 128 -7.15 7.75 17.87
N ARG A 129 -6.17 7.26 18.63
CA ARG A 129 -5.41 8.06 19.60
C ARG A 129 -4.62 9.20 18.96
N LEU A 130 -4.25 9.08 17.68
CA LEU A 130 -3.59 10.13 16.92
C LEU A 130 -4.57 11.10 16.25
N GLY A 131 -5.86 11.06 16.60
CA GLY A 131 -6.86 11.98 16.09
C GLY A 131 -7.44 11.62 14.73
N VAL A 132 -7.21 10.39 14.25
CA VAL A 132 -7.73 9.94 12.96
C VAL A 132 -9.09 9.28 13.15
N GLY A 133 -10.13 9.88 12.58
CA GLY A 133 -11.49 9.34 12.50
C GLY A 133 -11.86 8.93 11.07
N ALA A 134 -13.08 8.45 10.88
CA ALA A 134 -13.56 7.91 9.61
C ALA A 134 -13.50 8.91 8.44
N THR A 135 -13.68 10.21 8.72
CA THR A 135 -13.69 11.27 7.70
C THR A 135 -12.41 12.09 7.65
N THR A 136 -11.42 11.77 8.47
CA THR A 136 -10.17 12.53 8.54
C THR A 136 -9.33 12.31 7.30
N HIS A 137 -8.92 13.38 6.63
CA HIS A 137 -7.85 13.31 5.63
C HIS A 137 -6.51 13.24 6.35
N VAL A 138 -5.81 12.14 6.18
CA VAL A 138 -4.49 11.93 6.75
C VAL A 138 -3.43 12.35 5.75
N VAL A 139 -2.47 13.17 6.17
CA VAL A 139 -1.28 13.49 5.39
C VAL A 139 -0.05 13.00 6.15
N VAL A 140 0.67 12.06 5.55
CA VAL A 140 1.84 11.42 6.16
C VAL A 140 3.12 12.01 5.58
N TYR A 141 4.10 12.27 6.42
CA TYR A 141 5.44 12.66 6.02
C TYR A 141 6.49 11.99 6.90
N ASP A 142 7.74 12.09 6.51
CA ASP A 142 8.88 11.78 7.36
C ASP A 142 10.00 12.83 7.21
N ALA A 143 10.99 12.74 8.08
CA ALA A 143 12.12 13.66 8.13
C ALA A 143 13.40 13.04 7.55
N SER A 144 13.27 12.12 6.60
CA SER A 144 14.41 11.54 5.90
C SER A 144 15.17 12.59 5.10
N ASP A 145 16.49 12.48 5.10
CA ASP A 145 17.36 13.31 4.28
C ASP A 145 17.15 13.06 2.76
N GLN A 146 16.52 11.96 2.41
CA GLN A 146 16.20 11.58 1.03
C GLN A 146 14.86 12.12 0.53
N GLY A 147 14.02 12.66 1.42
CA GLY A 147 12.67 13.17 1.14
C GLY A 147 11.58 12.29 1.71
N LEU A 148 11.35 11.09 1.15
CA LEU A 148 10.42 10.09 1.66
C LEU A 148 11.14 8.74 1.85
N TYR A 149 11.03 8.18 3.03
CA TYR A 149 11.61 6.87 3.38
C TYR A 149 10.60 5.95 4.05
N SER A 150 10.11 6.32 5.23
CA SER A 150 9.18 5.52 6.05
C SER A 150 7.71 5.94 5.90
N ALA A 151 7.44 7.18 5.50
CA ALA A 151 6.08 7.66 5.31
C ALA A 151 5.24 6.82 4.33
N PRO A 152 5.76 6.31 3.20
CA PRO A 152 5.02 5.42 2.31
C PRO A 152 4.50 4.15 3.00
N ARG A 153 5.21 3.62 4.01
CA ARG A 153 4.73 2.48 4.80
C ARG A 153 3.43 2.82 5.53
N VAL A 154 3.34 3.97 6.16
CA VAL A 154 2.15 4.37 6.91
C VAL A 154 1.00 4.72 5.96
N TRP A 155 1.25 5.36 4.83
CA TRP A 155 0.28 5.57 3.76
C TRP A 155 -0.32 4.23 3.29
N TRP A 156 0.52 3.23 3.04
CA TRP A 156 0.10 1.90 2.64
C TRP A 156 -0.70 1.20 3.76
N MET A 157 -0.28 1.31 5.04
CA MET A 157 -1.01 0.74 6.16
C MET A 157 -2.44 1.26 6.25
N PHE A 158 -2.65 2.58 6.16
CA PHE A 158 -4.00 3.16 6.16
C PHE A 158 -4.86 2.58 5.04
N ARG A 159 -4.31 2.46 3.84
CA ARG A 159 -5.03 1.88 2.69
C ARG A 159 -5.33 0.40 2.89
N ALA A 160 -4.38 -0.36 3.40
CA ALA A 160 -4.55 -1.78 3.69
C ALA A 160 -5.63 -2.02 4.76
N PHE A 161 -5.78 -1.11 5.73
CA PHE A 161 -6.84 -1.13 6.73
C PHE A 161 -8.13 -0.41 6.32
N GLY A 162 -8.28 -0.07 5.05
CA GLY A 162 -9.53 0.42 4.47
C GLY A 162 -9.70 1.94 4.47
N HIS A 163 -8.74 2.73 4.96
CA HIS A 163 -8.82 4.18 4.97
C HIS A 163 -8.18 4.78 3.72
N ARG A 164 -9.02 5.29 2.81
CA ARG A 164 -8.56 5.81 1.52
C ARG A 164 -8.27 7.31 1.51
N ALA A 165 -8.72 8.04 2.55
CA ALA A 165 -8.46 9.46 2.72
C ALA A 165 -7.06 9.69 3.28
N VAL A 166 -6.03 9.24 2.57
CA VAL A 166 -4.63 9.33 2.98
C VAL A 166 -3.75 9.77 1.82
N SER A 167 -2.87 10.71 2.09
CA SER A 167 -1.89 11.27 1.14
C SER A 167 -0.52 11.34 1.78
N LEU A 168 0.51 11.46 0.95
CA LEU A 168 1.90 11.74 1.36
C LEU A 168 2.25 13.19 1.05
N LEU A 169 2.98 13.84 1.95
CA LEU A 169 3.60 15.12 1.69
C LEU A 169 4.83 14.94 0.81
N ASP A 170 4.74 15.39 -0.44
CA ASP A 170 5.84 15.26 -1.39
C ASP A 170 7.10 15.99 -0.90
N GLY A 171 8.21 15.27 -0.88
CA GLY A 171 9.50 15.76 -0.37
C GLY A 171 9.62 15.80 1.16
N GLY A 172 8.58 15.41 1.90
CA GLY A 172 8.60 15.31 3.36
C GLY A 172 9.00 16.60 4.09
N LEU A 173 9.53 16.43 5.31
CA LEU A 173 10.01 17.57 6.12
C LEU A 173 11.20 18.29 5.47
N ARG A 174 12.06 17.57 4.76
CA ARG A 174 13.19 18.15 4.03
C ARG A 174 12.75 19.27 3.08
N HIS A 175 11.75 19.01 2.24
CA HIS A 175 11.23 20.01 1.30
C HIS A 175 10.48 21.15 2.01
N TRP A 176 9.69 20.82 3.05
CA TRP A 176 9.02 21.80 3.89
C TRP A 176 10.00 22.84 4.48
N LEU A 177 11.12 22.36 5.01
CA LEU A 177 12.19 23.21 5.55
C LEU A 177 12.85 24.09 4.47
N ARG A 178 13.09 23.54 3.28
CA ARG A 178 13.67 24.31 2.15
C ARG A 178 12.78 25.45 1.69
N LEU A 179 11.48 25.34 1.85
CA LEU A 179 10.52 26.40 1.54
C LEU A 179 10.35 27.41 2.69
N GLY A 180 11.04 27.22 3.81
CA GLY A 180 10.94 28.11 4.96
C GLY A 180 9.55 28.16 5.60
N LEU A 181 8.78 27.06 5.49
CA LEU A 181 7.41 26.99 6.01
C LEU A 181 7.42 26.84 7.56
N PRO A 182 6.32 27.22 8.24
CA PRO A 182 6.23 27.24 9.70
C PRO A 182 6.51 25.88 10.35
N LEU A 183 7.12 25.92 11.52
CA LEU A 183 7.38 24.75 12.36
C LEU A 183 6.79 24.94 13.76
N SER A 184 6.52 23.83 14.41
CA SER A 184 6.19 23.72 15.83
C SER A 184 7.20 22.82 16.53
N SER A 185 7.17 22.84 17.86
CA SER A 185 7.97 21.97 18.72
C SER A 185 7.15 21.47 19.91
N GLY A 186 7.70 20.50 20.64
CA GLY A 186 7.07 19.91 21.81
C GLY A 186 6.22 18.69 21.48
N LYS A 187 5.56 18.16 22.52
CA LYS A 187 4.69 16.96 22.40
C LYS A 187 3.36 17.33 21.78
N SER A 188 2.97 16.59 20.75
CA SER A 188 1.63 16.67 20.18
C SER A 188 0.63 15.90 21.06
N ARG A 189 -0.56 16.46 21.20
CA ARG A 189 -1.69 15.85 21.93
C ARG A 189 -2.96 16.04 21.11
N PRO A 190 -3.12 15.27 20.02
CA PRO A 190 -4.35 15.34 19.22
C PRO A 190 -5.54 14.87 20.04
N GLU A 191 -6.72 15.40 19.75
CA GLU A 191 -7.97 14.90 20.31
C GLU A 191 -8.26 13.51 19.74
N PRO A 192 -8.45 12.48 20.58
CA PRO A 192 -8.76 11.13 20.11
C PRO A 192 -10.04 11.08 19.29
N ALA A 193 -10.07 10.21 18.29
CA ALA A 193 -11.23 9.97 17.43
C ALA A 193 -11.50 8.47 17.30
N GLU A 194 -12.71 8.12 16.88
CA GLU A 194 -13.07 6.73 16.59
C GLU A 194 -12.57 6.37 15.17
N PHE A 195 -11.67 5.40 15.09
CA PHE A 195 -11.20 4.83 13.83
C PHE A 195 -11.63 3.37 13.72
N ARG A 196 -12.10 2.97 12.54
CA ARG A 196 -12.46 1.57 12.23
C ARG A 196 -11.53 1.03 11.17
N ALA A 197 -10.83 -0.04 11.51
CA ALA A 197 -9.91 -0.72 10.62
C ALA A 197 -10.48 -2.07 10.17
N ALA A 198 -10.36 -2.34 8.86
CA ALA A 198 -10.67 -3.64 8.28
C ALA A 198 -9.54 -3.97 7.28
N LEU A 199 -8.78 -5.01 7.58
CA LEU A 199 -7.66 -5.41 6.73
C LEU A 199 -8.15 -6.04 5.44
N ASP A 200 -7.71 -5.49 4.31
CA ASP A 200 -7.87 -6.10 3.00
C ASP A 200 -6.68 -7.04 2.72
N PRO A 201 -6.90 -8.36 2.68
CA PRO A 201 -5.83 -9.33 2.48
C PRO A 201 -5.13 -9.21 1.12
N ALA A 202 -5.75 -8.54 0.15
CA ALA A 202 -5.14 -8.30 -1.16
C ALA A 202 -3.89 -7.40 -1.10
N PHE A 203 -3.74 -6.62 -0.03
CA PHE A 203 -2.57 -5.76 0.18
C PHE A 203 -1.32 -6.50 0.66
N ILE A 204 -1.44 -7.77 1.07
CA ILE A 204 -0.37 -8.51 1.74
C ILE A 204 -0.03 -9.79 0.99
N LYS A 205 1.26 -10.11 0.98
CA LYS A 205 1.77 -11.44 0.64
C LYS A 205 2.58 -12.00 1.81
N THR A 206 2.42 -13.30 2.04
CA THR A 206 3.13 -14.05 3.07
C THR A 206 4.40 -14.70 2.52
N TYR A 207 5.21 -15.27 3.40
CA TYR A 207 6.35 -16.10 3.01
C TYR A 207 5.92 -17.26 2.09
N GLU A 208 4.81 -17.90 2.42
CA GLU A 208 4.25 -19.02 1.65
C GLU A 208 3.85 -18.60 0.24
N ASP A 209 3.24 -17.42 0.08
CA ASP A 209 2.91 -16.87 -1.24
C ASP A 209 4.17 -16.67 -2.10
N ILE A 210 5.23 -16.11 -1.51
CA ILE A 210 6.49 -15.86 -2.22
C ILE A 210 7.19 -17.19 -2.54
N LYS A 211 7.16 -18.13 -1.62
CA LYS A 211 7.73 -19.48 -1.80
C LYS A 211 7.05 -20.21 -2.97
N GLU A 212 5.72 -20.24 -3.00
CA GLU A 212 4.97 -20.82 -4.11
C GLU A 212 5.25 -20.10 -5.43
N ASN A 213 5.46 -18.79 -5.38
CA ASN A 213 5.72 -17.99 -6.58
C ASN A 213 7.08 -18.27 -7.24
N LEU A 214 8.03 -18.86 -6.55
CA LEU A 214 9.31 -19.30 -7.15
C LEU A 214 9.06 -20.23 -8.34
N GLU A 215 8.07 -21.10 -8.24
CA GLU A 215 7.69 -22.06 -9.28
C GLU A 215 6.54 -21.52 -10.14
N SER A 216 5.47 -21.03 -9.51
CA SER A 216 4.24 -20.67 -10.21
C SER A 216 4.34 -19.39 -11.03
N ARG A 217 5.23 -18.48 -10.65
CA ARG A 217 5.47 -17.17 -11.30
C ARG A 217 4.18 -16.38 -11.62
N ARG A 218 3.22 -16.43 -10.69
CA ARG A 218 1.92 -15.77 -10.85
C ARG A 218 2.01 -14.26 -10.73
N PHE A 219 3.05 -13.74 -10.09
CA PHE A 219 3.28 -12.31 -9.95
C PHE A 219 4.77 -11.99 -10.03
N GLN A 220 5.05 -10.77 -10.44
CA GLN A 220 6.39 -10.20 -10.42
C GLN A 220 6.72 -9.74 -9.00
N VAL A 221 8.00 -9.78 -8.62
CA VAL A 221 8.47 -9.27 -7.33
C VAL A 221 9.55 -8.22 -7.55
N VAL A 222 9.36 -7.05 -6.93
CA VAL A 222 10.32 -5.93 -6.96
C VAL A 222 10.89 -5.72 -5.57
N ASP A 223 12.23 -5.70 -5.46
CA ASP A 223 12.95 -5.41 -4.23
C ASP A 223 13.46 -3.98 -4.23
N ALA A 224 13.05 -3.21 -3.21
CA ALA A 224 13.34 -1.78 -3.09
C ALA A 224 14.63 -1.44 -2.35
N ARG A 225 15.41 -2.45 -1.92
CA ARG A 225 16.69 -2.19 -1.23
C ARG A 225 17.74 -1.62 -2.19
N ALA A 226 18.77 -1.00 -1.60
CA ALA A 226 19.95 -0.58 -2.35
C ALA A 226 20.55 -1.76 -3.15
N ALA A 227 21.06 -1.46 -4.35
CA ALA A 227 21.55 -2.48 -5.29
C ALA A 227 22.66 -3.35 -4.69
N GLY A 228 23.55 -2.80 -3.86
CA GLY A 228 24.62 -3.58 -3.22
C GLY A 228 24.09 -4.60 -2.21
N ARG A 229 23.07 -4.25 -1.44
CA ARG A 229 22.38 -5.19 -0.53
C ARG A 229 21.65 -6.29 -1.31
N PHE A 230 20.94 -5.93 -2.37
CA PHE A 230 20.27 -6.87 -3.25
C PHE A 230 21.25 -7.88 -3.89
N ARG A 231 22.36 -7.40 -4.42
CA ARG A 231 23.37 -8.28 -5.05
C ARG A 231 24.18 -9.12 -4.05
N GLY A 232 24.27 -8.69 -2.78
CA GLY A 232 25.10 -9.35 -1.79
C GLY A 232 26.51 -8.77 -1.63
N THR A 233 26.75 -7.58 -2.20
CA THR A 233 28.06 -6.88 -2.17
C THR A 233 28.18 -5.84 -1.05
N GLU A 234 27.07 -5.47 -0.42
CA GLU A 234 27.02 -4.56 0.72
C GLU A 234 26.26 -5.20 1.88
N PRO A 235 26.68 -4.97 3.13
CA PRO A 235 26.09 -5.63 4.29
C PRO A 235 24.65 -5.19 4.56
N GLU A 236 23.87 -6.07 5.15
CA GLU A 236 22.59 -5.74 5.71
C GLU A 236 22.76 -4.87 6.98
N PRO A 237 21.78 -3.98 7.28
CA PRO A 237 21.84 -3.17 8.50
C PRO A 237 21.56 -3.95 9.79
N ARG A 238 21.05 -5.18 9.69
CA ARG A 238 20.70 -6.06 10.81
C ARG A 238 21.74 -7.13 11.00
N ASP A 239 22.15 -7.34 12.24
CA ASP A 239 23.11 -8.41 12.58
C ASP A 239 22.50 -9.78 12.30
N GLY A 240 23.33 -10.71 11.82
CA GLY A 240 22.94 -12.09 11.53
C GLY A 240 22.15 -12.28 10.23
N ILE A 241 21.90 -11.22 9.47
CA ILE A 241 21.26 -11.28 8.15
C ILE A 241 22.30 -10.94 7.09
N GLU A 242 22.59 -11.88 6.21
CA GLU A 242 23.50 -11.64 5.09
C GLU A 242 22.76 -11.00 3.91
N PRO A 243 23.45 -10.23 3.06
CA PRO A 243 22.84 -9.62 1.89
C PRO A 243 22.67 -10.64 0.75
N GLY A 244 21.76 -10.34 -0.14
CA GLY A 244 21.35 -11.15 -1.28
C GLY A 244 19.91 -10.88 -1.64
N HIS A 245 19.28 -11.75 -2.41
CA HIS A 245 17.88 -11.55 -2.83
C HIS A 245 17.13 -12.86 -3.07
N ILE A 246 15.82 -12.74 -3.12
CA ILE A 246 14.88 -13.82 -3.45
C ILE A 246 15.00 -14.15 -4.94
N PRO A 247 15.12 -15.43 -5.35
CA PRO A 247 15.20 -15.78 -6.76
C PRO A 247 14.08 -15.21 -7.61
N GLY A 248 14.43 -14.67 -8.78
CA GLY A 248 13.46 -14.11 -9.74
C GLY A 248 12.94 -12.70 -9.40
N THR A 249 13.48 -12.05 -8.36
CA THR A 249 13.13 -10.65 -8.04
C THR A 249 13.91 -9.66 -8.90
N VAL A 250 13.29 -8.50 -9.15
CA VAL A 250 13.88 -7.35 -9.86
C VAL A 250 14.23 -6.28 -8.83
N ASN A 251 15.43 -5.72 -8.91
CA ASN A 251 15.82 -4.63 -8.03
C ASN A 251 15.49 -3.27 -8.61
N ILE A 252 14.68 -2.51 -7.89
CA ILE A 252 14.46 -1.07 -8.12
C ILE A 252 14.62 -0.38 -6.77
N PRO A 253 15.81 0.15 -6.45
CA PRO A 253 16.01 0.90 -5.22
C PRO A 253 14.97 1.99 -5.05
N PHE A 254 14.41 2.16 -3.84
CA PHE A 254 13.38 3.17 -3.60
C PHE A 254 13.84 4.58 -3.95
N THR A 255 15.15 4.86 -3.84
CA THR A 255 15.75 6.14 -4.22
C THR A 255 15.64 6.45 -5.72
N ASP A 256 15.45 5.44 -6.57
CA ASP A 256 15.28 5.63 -8.00
C ASP A 256 13.94 6.29 -8.36
N PHE A 257 12.96 6.27 -7.44
CA PHE A 257 11.68 6.97 -7.57
C PHE A 257 11.77 8.47 -7.25
N LEU A 258 12.87 8.91 -6.62
CA LEU A 258 13.05 10.27 -6.13
C LEU A 258 13.95 11.09 -7.04
N THR A 259 13.68 12.39 -7.12
CA THR A 259 14.59 13.38 -7.68
C THR A 259 15.75 13.66 -6.71
N LYS A 260 16.77 14.37 -7.16
CA LYS A 260 17.90 14.80 -6.31
C LYS A 260 17.45 15.71 -5.16
N GLU A 261 16.37 16.43 -5.37
CA GLU A 261 15.75 17.32 -4.38
C GLU A 261 14.93 16.56 -3.35
N GLY A 262 14.70 15.26 -3.55
CA GLY A 262 13.91 14.40 -2.67
C GLY A 262 12.39 14.46 -2.91
N LEU A 263 11.98 15.00 -4.05
CA LEU A 263 10.60 14.94 -4.53
C LEU A 263 10.36 13.65 -5.29
N GLU A 264 9.12 13.19 -5.34
CA GLU A 264 8.75 12.07 -6.19
C GLU A 264 8.91 12.43 -7.66
N LYS A 265 9.43 11.52 -8.47
CA LYS A 265 9.49 11.67 -9.92
C LYS A 265 8.09 11.72 -10.53
N SER A 266 7.98 12.26 -11.75
CA SER A 266 6.69 12.27 -12.44
C SER A 266 6.21 10.85 -12.77
N PRO A 267 4.88 10.65 -12.93
CA PRO A 267 4.34 9.36 -13.35
C PRO A 267 4.99 8.80 -14.62
N GLU A 268 5.32 9.67 -15.57
CA GLU A 268 5.98 9.30 -16.83
C GLU A 268 7.42 8.80 -16.60
N GLU A 269 8.18 9.44 -15.72
CA GLU A 269 9.53 9.00 -15.35
C GLU A 269 9.48 7.68 -14.57
N ILE A 270 8.53 7.52 -13.64
CA ILE A 270 8.32 6.28 -12.89
C ILE A 270 7.90 5.14 -13.82
N HIS A 271 7.00 5.40 -14.76
CA HIS A 271 6.59 4.40 -15.73
C HIS A 271 7.77 3.91 -16.57
N ARG A 272 8.63 4.84 -17.04
CA ARG A 272 9.87 4.47 -17.73
C ARG A 272 10.82 3.66 -16.86
N LEU A 273 10.94 4.01 -15.57
CA LEU A 273 11.76 3.25 -14.63
C LEU A 273 11.32 1.78 -14.52
N PHE A 274 10.01 1.52 -14.44
CA PHE A 274 9.47 0.15 -14.46
C PHE A 274 9.75 -0.55 -15.80
N GLN A 275 9.55 0.13 -16.92
CA GLN A 275 9.82 -0.42 -18.26
C GLN A 275 11.30 -0.78 -18.45
N ASP A 276 12.23 0.09 -18.06
CA ASP A 276 13.67 -0.12 -18.17
C ASP A 276 14.11 -1.36 -17.35
N LYS A 277 13.43 -1.62 -16.24
CA LYS A 277 13.63 -2.78 -15.40
C LYS A 277 12.82 -4.01 -15.84
N LYS A 278 12.10 -3.92 -16.96
CA LYS A 278 11.25 -4.99 -17.52
C LYS A 278 10.16 -5.45 -16.55
N VAL A 279 9.63 -4.54 -15.75
CA VAL A 279 8.47 -4.75 -14.90
C VAL A 279 7.22 -4.31 -15.64
N ASP A 280 6.29 -5.24 -15.85
CA ASP A 280 5.03 -4.99 -16.55
C ASP A 280 3.93 -4.61 -15.54
N LEU A 281 3.52 -3.35 -15.53
CA LEU A 281 2.49 -2.86 -14.62
C LEU A 281 1.08 -3.39 -14.95
N SER A 282 0.87 -4.03 -16.09
CA SER A 282 -0.40 -4.71 -16.40
C SER A 282 -0.55 -6.07 -15.69
N GLN A 283 0.55 -6.62 -15.21
CA GLN A 283 0.61 -7.91 -14.53
C GLN A 283 0.59 -7.75 -13.00
N PRO A 284 0.19 -8.79 -12.24
CA PRO A 284 0.29 -8.76 -10.79
C PRO A 284 1.71 -8.45 -10.31
N LEU A 285 1.81 -7.58 -9.31
CA LEU A 285 3.07 -7.07 -8.78
C LEU A 285 3.07 -7.11 -7.26
N VAL A 286 4.17 -7.60 -6.69
CA VAL A 286 4.45 -7.61 -5.25
C VAL A 286 5.75 -6.85 -5.01
N ALA A 287 5.80 -6.05 -3.97
CA ALA A 287 7.02 -5.38 -3.55
C ALA A 287 7.56 -5.97 -2.25
N THR A 288 8.88 -5.99 -2.13
CA THR A 288 9.63 -6.41 -0.94
C THR A 288 10.79 -5.45 -0.67
N CYS A 289 11.36 -5.51 0.51
CA CYS A 289 12.60 -4.80 0.85
C CYS A 289 13.33 -5.50 2.01
N GLY A 290 13.84 -4.78 2.99
CA GLY A 290 14.45 -5.36 4.20
C GLY A 290 13.39 -5.87 5.20
N SER A 291 12.38 -5.05 5.51
CA SER A 291 11.36 -5.29 6.52
C SER A 291 9.97 -4.70 6.15
N GLY A 292 9.69 -4.57 4.86
CA GLY A 292 8.39 -4.09 4.37
C GLY A 292 8.18 -2.57 4.44
N VAL A 293 9.19 -1.76 4.73
CA VAL A 293 9.08 -0.30 4.82
C VAL A 293 9.24 0.35 3.45
N THR A 294 10.42 0.27 2.84
CA THR A 294 10.68 0.92 1.53
C THR A 294 10.02 0.20 0.36
N ALA A 295 9.58 -1.04 0.52
CA ALA A 295 8.73 -1.73 -0.44
C ALA A 295 7.45 -0.94 -0.76
N CYS A 296 6.91 -0.22 0.23
CA CYS A 296 5.73 0.62 0.07
C CYS A 296 5.97 1.80 -0.88
N HIS A 297 7.21 2.22 -1.09
CA HIS A 297 7.56 3.22 -2.10
C HIS A 297 7.36 2.70 -3.53
N VAL A 298 7.66 1.42 -3.76
CA VAL A 298 7.36 0.76 -5.05
C VAL A 298 5.83 0.75 -5.29
N ALA A 299 5.06 0.43 -4.24
CA ALA A 299 3.59 0.48 -4.33
C ALA A 299 3.08 1.89 -4.62
N LEU A 300 3.67 2.93 -4.03
CA LEU A 300 3.37 4.33 -4.33
C LEU A 300 3.67 4.66 -5.81
N GLY A 301 4.87 4.32 -6.28
CA GLY A 301 5.27 4.57 -7.68
C GLY A 301 4.32 3.91 -8.67
N ALA A 302 3.96 2.66 -8.45
CA ALA A 302 2.99 1.95 -9.27
C ALA A 302 1.59 2.59 -9.20
N TYR A 303 1.17 3.04 -8.01
CA TYR A 303 -0.10 3.77 -7.82
C TYR A 303 -0.15 5.05 -8.66
N LEU A 304 0.93 5.83 -8.68
CA LEU A 304 1.04 7.04 -9.50
C LEU A 304 0.95 6.75 -11.00
N CYS A 305 1.33 5.54 -11.41
CA CYS A 305 1.19 5.04 -12.79
C CYS A 305 -0.17 4.37 -13.07
N GLY A 306 -1.14 4.46 -12.16
CA GLY A 306 -2.47 3.90 -12.33
C GLY A 306 -2.63 2.44 -11.88
N LYS A 307 -1.64 1.86 -11.17
CA LYS A 307 -1.70 0.49 -10.62
C LYS A 307 -1.84 0.52 -9.09
N PRO A 308 -3.07 0.48 -8.55
CA PRO A 308 -3.31 0.63 -7.12
C PRO A 308 -3.21 -0.66 -6.30
N ASP A 309 -3.02 -1.81 -6.94
CA ASP A 309 -3.17 -3.16 -6.41
C ASP A 309 -1.86 -3.87 -6.11
N VAL A 310 -0.76 -3.14 -5.94
CA VAL A 310 0.53 -3.73 -5.53
C VAL A 310 0.46 -4.20 -4.09
N ALA A 311 0.70 -5.49 -3.88
CA ALA A 311 0.81 -6.06 -2.55
C ALA A 311 2.24 -5.97 -2.00
N ILE A 312 2.37 -6.00 -0.68
CA ILE A 312 3.66 -6.02 0.01
C ILE A 312 3.90 -7.40 0.63
N TYR A 313 5.08 -7.95 0.38
CA TYR A 313 5.58 -9.05 1.18
C TYR A 313 6.06 -8.48 2.52
N ASP A 314 5.23 -8.60 3.54
CA ASP A 314 5.38 -7.88 4.80
C ASP A 314 6.65 -8.29 5.56
N GLY A 315 6.95 -9.58 5.68
CA GLY A 315 8.17 -10.08 6.32
C GLY A 315 9.46 -9.78 5.56
N SER A 316 9.36 -9.58 4.25
CA SER A 316 10.45 -9.14 3.38
C SER A 316 11.74 -9.96 3.48
N TRP A 317 12.90 -9.33 3.23
CA TRP A 317 14.19 -10.03 3.23
C TRP A 317 14.56 -10.66 4.57
N VAL A 318 14.24 -9.99 5.67
CA VAL A 318 14.55 -10.54 7.01
C VAL A 318 13.85 -11.86 7.24
N GLU A 319 12.54 -11.95 6.98
CA GLU A 319 11.81 -13.22 7.10
C GLU A 319 12.31 -14.24 6.09
N TRP A 320 12.52 -13.84 4.84
CA TRP A 320 13.01 -14.73 3.80
C TRP A 320 14.34 -15.36 4.18
N TYR A 321 15.32 -14.52 4.55
CA TYR A 321 16.63 -15.00 4.94
C TYR A 321 16.60 -15.97 6.13
N MET A 322 15.73 -15.71 7.11
CA MET A 322 15.61 -16.58 8.28
C MET A 322 14.97 -17.94 7.96
N ARG A 323 14.02 -18.00 7.03
CA ARG A 323 13.18 -19.19 6.77
C ARG A 323 13.59 -19.98 5.53
N ALA A 324 14.08 -19.34 4.49
CA ALA A 324 14.41 -19.97 3.22
C ALA A 324 15.61 -20.93 3.32
N GLN A 325 15.67 -21.89 2.41
CA GLN A 325 16.84 -22.76 2.28
C GLN A 325 18.01 -21.99 1.65
N PRO A 326 19.28 -22.43 1.86
CA PRO A 326 20.45 -21.77 1.29
C PRO A 326 20.37 -21.55 -0.23
N GLU A 327 19.87 -22.52 -0.98
CA GLU A 327 19.70 -22.48 -2.44
C GLU A 327 18.65 -21.47 -2.91
N GLU A 328 17.82 -20.97 -2.01
CA GLU A 328 16.79 -19.94 -2.27
C GLU A 328 17.27 -18.53 -1.94
N VAL A 329 18.56 -18.38 -1.68
CA VAL A 329 19.22 -17.10 -1.47
C VAL A 329 20.25 -16.89 -2.57
N ILE A 330 20.00 -15.92 -3.44
CA ILE A 330 20.97 -15.53 -4.48
C ILE A 330 21.83 -14.40 -3.92
N SER A 331 23.17 -14.55 -4.02
CA SER A 331 24.12 -13.54 -3.54
C SER A 331 25.43 -13.64 -4.29
N GLU A 332 26.02 -12.50 -4.64
CA GLU A 332 27.40 -12.40 -5.13
C GLU A 332 28.41 -12.48 -3.96
N GLY A 333 27.93 -12.36 -2.73
CA GLY A 333 28.72 -12.48 -1.50
C GLY A 333 28.59 -13.86 -0.86
N ARG A 334 28.57 -13.88 0.49
CA ARG A 334 28.54 -15.11 1.27
C ARG A 334 27.23 -15.90 1.12
N GLY A 335 26.11 -15.22 0.90
CA GLY A 335 24.80 -15.84 0.87
C GLY A 335 24.41 -16.47 2.21
N LYS A 336 23.47 -17.45 2.16
CA LYS A 336 23.04 -18.22 3.32
C LYS A 336 23.79 -19.55 3.35
N THR A 337 24.48 -19.85 4.44
CA THR A 337 25.32 -21.04 4.56
C THR A 337 24.70 -22.18 5.39
N HIS A 338 23.62 -21.85 6.15
CA HIS A 338 22.92 -22.84 7.00
C HIS A 338 21.44 -22.53 7.12
#